data_21f03eff2a93f94fe5d3e63c147d0884
#
_entry.id   21f03eff2a93f94fe5d3e63c147d0884
#
_cell.length_a   1.000
_cell.length_b   1.000
_cell.length_c   1.000
_cell.angle_alpha   90.00
_cell.angle_beta   90.00
_cell.angle_gamma   90.00
#
_symmetry.space_group_name_H-M   'P 1'
#
loop_
_entity.id
_entity.type
_entity.pdbx_description
1 polymer ?
#
loop_
_entity_poly.entity_id
_entity_poly.type
_entity_poly.pdbx_seq_one_letter_code
_entity_poly.pdbx_strand_id
1 'polypeptide(L)'
;MSILTMGTTRRIKTIIPGFSRLLLLATVLFNLGIATAKANTLESVTYSTLPGNRLQIVLSMTQPTQKPLSFTIDNPARIAFDFPGTSSNLPKRTQPIGVGIAQSITAITAKDKMRVILNLTEVVPYAVSTEGNNVLITLDSESTSNLFAAGTSISGATAATSQRYSDVRKGVNNI
;
A
#
# COMPACT_ATOMS: atom_id res chain seq x y z
N MET A 1 75.30 29.76 -56.82
CA MET A 1 75.51 28.41 -56.28
C MET A 1 74.27 27.99 -55.54
N SER A 2 73.34 27.33 -56.25
CA SER A 2 72.02 27.01 -55.79
C SER A 2 71.97 25.56 -55.29
N ILE A 3 71.53 25.34 -54.08
CA ILE A 3 71.27 24.01 -53.56
C ILE A 3 69.77 23.85 -53.40
N LEU A 4 69.12 23.05 -54.25
CA LEU A 4 67.74 22.57 -54.14
C LEU A 4 67.67 21.51 -53.05
N THR A 5 66.90 21.75 -52.02
CA THR A 5 66.50 20.74 -51.01
C THR A 5 65.18 20.16 -51.38
N MET A 6 65.13 18.92 -51.86
CA MET A 6 63.93 18.14 -52.17
C MET A 6 63.31 17.62 -50.91
N GLY A 7 62.17 18.20 -50.50
CA GLY A 7 61.39 17.74 -49.38
C GLY A 7 60.51 16.56 -49.77
N THR A 8 60.81 15.35 -49.28
CA THR A 8 59.99 14.15 -49.45
C THR A 8 58.83 14.15 -48.46
N THR A 9 57.62 14.46 -48.91
CA THR A 9 56.41 14.36 -48.13
C THR A 9 55.98 12.91 -48.01
N ARG A 10 56.29 12.26 -46.89
CA ARG A 10 55.77 10.92 -46.57
C ARG A 10 54.29 11.05 -46.11
N ARG A 11 53.37 10.59 -46.94
CA ARG A 11 51.95 10.38 -46.51
C ARG A 11 51.89 9.21 -45.53
N ILE A 12 51.64 9.49 -44.25
CA ILE A 12 51.36 8.50 -43.25
C ILE A 12 49.92 8.05 -43.50
N LYS A 13 49.73 6.87 -44.07
CA LYS A 13 48.40 6.20 -44.06
C LYS A 13 48.13 5.74 -42.63
N THR A 14 47.33 6.49 -41.89
CA THR A 14 46.80 6.05 -40.57
C THR A 14 45.83 4.92 -40.81
N ILE A 15 46.34 3.69 -40.73
CA ILE A 15 45.48 2.49 -40.66
C ILE A 15 44.94 2.45 -39.24
N ILE A 16 43.72 2.90 -39.02
CA ILE A 16 43.03 2.75 -37.75
C ILE A 16 42.62 1.27 -37.68
N PRO A 17 43.24 0.45 -36.82
CA PRO A 17 42.91 -0.97 -36.74
C PRO A 17 41.48 -1.08 -36.21
N GLY A 18 40.70 -2.01 -36.79
CA GLY A 18 39.26 -2.23 -36.47
C GLY A 18 38.94 -2.46 -34.97
N PHE A 19 39.95 -2.72 -34.15
CA PHE A 19 39.88 -2.81 -32.70
C PHE A 19 39.41 -1.52 -32.00
N SER A 20 39.74 -0.34 -32.57
CA SER A 20 39.36 0.95 -31.98
C SER A 20 37.84 1.21 -32.08
N ARG A 21 37.19 0.68 -33.12
CA ARG A 21 35.74 0.83 -33.29
C ARG A 21 34.96 -0.09 -32.37
N LEU A 22 35.48 -1.27 -32.06
CA LEU A 22 34.89 -2.21 -31.11
C LEU A 22 34.98 -1.70 -29.67
N LEU A 23 36.09 -1.05 -29.31
CA LEU A 23 36.27 -0.45 -27.97
C LEU A 23 35.34 0.74 -27.73
N LEU A 24 35.10 1.58 -28.76
CA LEU A 24 34.14 2.70 -28.67
C LEU A 24 32.68 2.24 -28.51
N LEU A 25 32.30 1.15 -29.17
CA LEU A 25 30.98 0.56 -29.01
C LEU A 25 30.77 -0.05 -27.60
N ALA A 26 31.81 -0.67 -27.03
CA ALA A 26 31.78 -1.23 -25.69
C ALA A 26 31.63 -0.15 -24.59
N THR A 27 32.24 1.03 -24.77
CA THR A 27 32.10 2.15 -23.81
C THR A 27 30.76 2.82 -23.87
N VAL A 28 30.08 2.83 -25.01
CA VAL A 28 28.69 3.37 -25.11
C VAL A 28 27.65 2.46 -24.44
N LEU A 29 27.83 1.14 -24.52
CA LEU A 29 26.97 0.17 -23.86
C LEU A 29 27.09 0.14 -22.31
N PHE A 30 28.27 0.57 -21.79
CA PHE A 30 28.49 0.60 -20.33
C PHE A 30 27.81 1.78 -19.62
N ASN A 31 27.24 2.80 -20.44
CA ASN A 31 26.48 3.91 -19.85
C ASN A 31 24.96 3.70 -19.82
N LEU A 32 24.47 2.47 -20.07
CA LEU A 32 23.09 2.16 -19.71
C LEU A 32 22.99 2.19 -18.19
N GLY A 33 22.61 3.38 -17.69
CA GLY A 33 22.57 3.71 -16.28
C GLY A 33 21.86 2.63 -15.48
N ILE A 34 22.54 2.12 -14.47
CA ILE A 34 21.92 1.36 -13.39
C ILE A 34 20.94 2.34 -12.74
N ALA A 35 19.67 2.27 -13.14
CA ALA A 35 18.59 2.97 -12.44
C ALA A 35 18.56 2.39 -11.02
N THR A 36 19.16 3.08 -10.07
CA THR A 36 19.04 2.74 -8.66
C THR A 36 17.56 2.89 -8.29
N ALA A 37 16.86 1.78 -8.16
CA ALA A 37 15.49 1.77 -7.64
C ALA A 37 15.54 2.41 -6.24
N LYS A 38 15.07 3.64 -6.13
CA LYS A 38 14.95 4.32 -4.83
C LYS A 38 13.92 3.55 -4.02
N ALA A 39 14.31 3.02 -2.86
CA ALA A 39 13.39 2.37 -1.95
C ALA A 39 12.31 3.38 -1.51
N ASN A 40 11.05 2.94 -1.50
CA ASN A 40 9.95 3.77 -1.04
C ASN A 40 10.05 3.98 0.47
N THR A 41 9.61 5.15 0.95
CA THR A 41 9.73 5.50 2.37
C THR A 41 8.47 6.23 2.83
N LEU A 42 7.94 5.83 3.99
CA LEU A 42 6.87 6.56 4.69
C LEU A 42 7.47 7.79 5.38
N GLU A 43 7.02 8.98 4.96
CA GLU A 43 7.52 10.26 5.46
C GLU A 43 6.66 10.85 6.57
N SER A 44 5.33 10.73 6.43
CA SER A 44 4.41 11.30 7.41
C SER A 44 3.11 10.51 7.52
N VAL A 45 2.44 10.68 8.66
CA VAL A 45 1.11 10.18 8.95
C VAL A 45 0.27 11.34 9.41
N THR A 46 -0.85 11.58 8.74
CA THR A 46 -1.86 12.56 9.13
C THR A 46 -3.22 11.88 9.26
N TYR A 47 -4.12 12.46 10.02
CA TYR A 47 -5.48 11.94 10.18
C TYR A 47 -6.48 13.07 10.31
N SER A 48 -7.70 12.82 9.86
CA SER A 48 -8.82 13.75 9.91
C SER A 48 -10.14 13.01 10.09
N THR A 49 -11.09 13.63 10.77
CA THR A 49 -12.46 13.13 10.87
C THR A 49 -13.26 13.51 9.64
N LEU A 50 -14.04 12.56 9.14
CA LEU A 50 -14.99 12.77 8.04
C LEU A 50 -16.42 12.73 8.56
N PRO A 51 -17.39 13.31 7.84
CA PRO A 51 -18.81 13.17 8.17
C PRO A 51 -19.22 11.70 8.29
N GLY A 52 -20.14 11.39 9.20
CA GLY A 52 -20.59 10.03 9.41
C GLY A 52 -19.63 9.21 10.28
N ASN A 53 -19.13 9.82 11.36
CA ASN A 53 -18.24 9.16 12.35
C ASN A 53 -17.10 8.33 11.74
N ARG A 54 -16.60 8.77 10.57
CA ARG A 54 -15.50 8.14 9.85
C ARG A 54 -14.19 8.83 10.17
N LEU A 55 -13.11 8.06 10.24
CA LEU A 55 -11.76 8.56 10.41
C LEU A 55 -10.94 8.23 9.17
N GLN A 56 -10.34 9.23 8.55
CA GLN A 56 -9.38 9.05 7.46
C GLN A 56 -7.97 9.23 7.99
N ILE A 57 -7.10 8.27 7.67
CA ILE A 57 -5.66 8.31 7.94
C ILE A 57 -4.95 8.33 6.61
N VAL A 58 -4.03 9.26 6.43
CA VAL A 58 -3.23 9.44 5.21
C VAL A 58 -1.78 9.13 5.53
N LEU A 59 -1.23 8.16 4.82
CA LEU A 59 0.19 7.79 4.85
C LEU A 59 0.86 8.40 3.63
N SER A 60 1.76 9.36 3.81
CA SER A 60 2.50 10.00 2.71
C SER A 60 3.82 9.30 2.48
N MET A 61 4.01 8.81 1.25
CA MET A 61 5.19 8.06 0.81
C MET A 61 6.09 8.92 -0.08
N THR A 62 7.35 8.57 -0.22
CA THR A 62 8.27 9.24 -1.17
C THR A 62 7.94 8.95 -2.63
N GLN A 63 7.28 7.83 -2.91
CA GLN A 63 6.93 7.38 -4.26
C GLN A 63 5.52 6.78 -4.29
N PRO A 64 4.86 6.75 -5.46
CA PRO A 64 3.61 6.04 -5.62
C PRO A 64 3.75 4.58 -5.19
N THR A 65 2.77 4.09 -4.44
CA THR A 65 2.75 2.71 -3.96
C THR A 65 1.46 2.00 -4.36
N GLN A 66 1.54 0.69 -4.44
CA GLN A 66 0.35 -0.13 -4.64
C GLN A 66 -0.44 -0.24 -3.33
N LYS A 67 -1.71 -0.62 -3.46
CA LYS A 67 -2.54 -0.93 -2.30
C LYS A 67 -1.85 -2.01 -1.44
N PRO A 68 -1.63 -1.75 -0.13
CA PRO A 68 -0.96 -2.70 0.75
C PRO A 68 -1.81 -3.95 0.98
N LEU A 69 -1.16 -5.04 1.33
CA LEU A 69 -1.83 -6.19 1.92
C LEU A 69 -2.28 -5.82 3.34
N SER A 70 -3.53 -6.16 3.69
CA SER A 70 -4.05 -5.86 5.02
C SER A 70 -4.70 -7.08 5.65
N PHE A 71 -4.63 -7.15 6.98
CA PHE A 71 -5.30 -8.16 7.79
C PHE A 71 -5.73 -7.57 9.13
N THR A 72 -6.77 -8.13 9.67
CA THR A 72 -7.41 -7.71 10.91
C THR A 72 -7.14 -8.70 12.03
N ILE A 73 -6.99 -8.21 13.25
CA ILE A 73 -6.85 -8.97 14.48
C ILE A 73 -7.92 -8.44 15.45
N ASP A 74 -8.72 -9.34 16.00
CA ASP A 74 -9.87 -8.93 16.83
C ASP A 74 -9.50 -8.69 18.29
N ASN A 75 -8.56 -9.46 18.83
CA ASN A 75 -8.17 -9.34 20.24
C ASN A 75 -6.64 -9.35 20.42
N PRO A 76 -6.03 -8.19 20.74
CA PRO A 76 -6.61 -6.85 20.77
C PRO A 76 -6.93 -6.34 19.35
N ALA A 77 -7.93 -5.43 19.24
CA ALA A 77 -8.42 -4.90 17.98
C ALA A 77 -7.32 -4.14 17.22
N ARG A 78 -6.91 -4.66 16.06
CA ARG A 78 -5.84 -4.09 15.21
C ARG A 78 -6.09 -4.34 13.74
N ILE A 79 -5.62 -3.42 12.91
CA ILE A 79 -5.49 -3.63 11.48
C ILE A 79 -4.02 -3.46 11.12
N ALA A 80 -3.45 -4.43 10.42
CA ALA A 80 -2.07 -4.36 9.95
C ALA A 80 -2.03 -4.24 8.43
N PHE A 81 -1.13 -3.40 7.94
CA PHE A 81 -0.88 -3.12 6.53
C PHE A 81 0.57 -3.40 6.21
N ASP A 82 0.83 -4.30 5.27
CA ASP A 82 2.18 -4.66 4.80
C ASP A 82 2.50 -3.91 3.50
N PHE A 83 3.62 -3.20 3.49
CA PHE A 83 4.18 -2.44 2.37
C PHE A 83 5.51 -3.06 1.96
N PRO A 84 5.56 -3.90 0.91
CA PRO A 84 6.81 -4.46 0.40
C PRO A 84 7.76 -3.37 -0.11
N GLY A 85 9.07 -3.57 0.03
CA GLY A 85 10.10 -2.66 -0.46
C GLY A 85 10.07 -1.25 0.12
N THR A 86 9.38 -1.07 1.27
CA THR A 86 9.16 0.24 1.91
C THR A 86 9.81 0.28 3.28
N SER A 87 10.34 1.44 3.64
CA SER A 87 10.87 1.75 4.97
C SER A 87 10.08 2.88 5.64
N SER A 88 10.38 3.19 6.91
CA SER A 88 9.78 4.30 7.63
C SER A 88 10.84 5.31 8.05
N ASN A 89 10.58 6.59 7.78
CA ASN A 89 11.39 7.73 8.25
C ASN A 89 10.65 8.55 9.32
N LEU A 90 9.64 7.97 9.96
CA LEU A 90 8.91 8.65 11.02
C LEU A 90 9.81 8.90 12.24
N PRO A 91 9.73 10.07 12.88
CA PRO A 91 10.54 10.42 14.06
C PRO A 91 10.24 9.50 15.26
N LYS A 92 9.02 8.97 15.32
CA LYS A 92 8.58 8.00 16.33
C LYS A 92 7.92 6.80 15.65
N ARG A 93 8.28 5.58 16.06
CA ARG A 93 7.67 4.36 15.56
C ARG A 93 6.17 4.27 15.86
N THR A 94 5.77 4.76 17.03
CA THR A 94 4.38 4.79 17.48
C THR A 94 3.95 6.23 17.71
N GLN A 95 2.82 6.60 17.11
CA GLN A 95 2.18 7.89 17.25
C GLN A 95 0.77 7.69 17.82
N PRO A 96 0.40 8.40 18.90
CA PRO A 96 -0.97 8.40 19.40
C PRO A 96 -1.88 9.12 18.40
N ILE A 97 -3.06 8.59 18.20
CA ILE A 97 -4.16 9.21 17.43
C ILE A 97 -5.19 9.76 18.42
N GLY A 98 -5.78 8.89 19.24
CA GLY A 98 -6.73 9.27 20.28
C GLY A 98 -8.03 9.90 19.75
N VAL A 99 -8.43 9.55 18.51
CA VAL A 99 -9.62 10.10 17.85
C VAL A 99 -10.55 8.95 17.46
N GLY A 100 -11.80 9.04 17.91
CA GLY A 100 -12.79 7.99 17.66
C GLY A 100 -12.32 6.64 18.19
N ILE A 101 -12.36 5.63 17.34
CA ILE A 101 -11.93 4.27 17.67
C ILE A 101 -10.41 4.04 17.52
N ALA A 102 -9.68 4.96 16.88
CA ALA A 102 -8.26 4.81 16.64
C ALA A 102 -7.44 5.29 17.84
N GLN A 103 -6.69 4.39 18.46
CA GLN A 103 -5.84 4.68 19.61
C GLN A 103 -4.45 5.16 19.19
N SER A 104 -3.79 4.42 18.32
CA SER A 104 -2.44 4.73 17.88
C SER A 104 -2.09 4.04 16.55
N ILE A 105 -1.06 4.55 15.89
CA ILE A 105 -0.46 3.95 14.71
C ILE A 105 1.00 3.65 14.98
N THR A 106 1.46 2.47 14.58
CA THR A 106 2.85 2.01 14.74
C THR A 106 3.40 1.58 13.40
N ALA A 107 4.54 2.16 12.98
CA ALA A 107 5.25 1.78 11.76
C ALA A 107 6.55 1.04 12.11
N ILE A 108 6.71 -0.18 11.62
CA ILE A 108 7.87 -1.04 11.87
C ILE A 108 8.46 -1.46 10.53
N THR A 109 9.75 -1.16 10.32
CA THR A 109 10.51 -1.66 9.17
C THR A 109 11.23 -2.94 9.57
N ALA A 110 11.05 -4.01 8.81
CA ALA A 110 11.71 -5.29 9.01
C ALA A 110 12.13 -5.88 7.67
N LYS A 111 13.43 -6.10 7.48
CA LYS A 111 14.04 -6.62 6.25
C LYS A 111 13.62 -5.81 5.02
N ASP A 112 12.75 -6.37 4.20
CA ASP A 112 12.32 -5.90 2.88
C ASP A 112 10.91 -5.29 2.87
N LYS A 113 10.31 -5.09 4.05
CA LYS A 113 8.96 -4.53 4.15
C LYS A 113 8.78 -3.61 5.36
N MET A 114 7.86 -2.69 5.24
CA MET A 114 7.31 -1.93 6.36
C MET A 114 5.94 -2.49 6.72
N ARG A 115 5.67 -2.62 8.01
CA ARG A 115 4.35 -2.94 8.55
C ARG A 115 3.82 -1.74 9.33
N VAL A 116 2.66 -1.28 8.95
CA VAL A 116 1.89 -0.28 9.69
C VAL A 116 0.79 -0.98 10.46
N ILE A 117 0.75 -0.79 11.78
CA ILE A 117 -0.24 -1.38 12.68
C ILE A 117 -1.10 -0.25 13.24
N LEU A 118 -2.38 -0.31 13.00
CA LEU A 118 -3.37 0.58 13.56
C LEU A 118 -4.03 -0.11 14.77
N ASN A 119 -3.82 0.43 15.96
CA ASN A 119 -4.45 -0.06 17.18
C ASN A 119 -5.79 0.64 17.36
N LEU A 120 -6.82 -0.15 17.61
CA LEU A 120 -8.22 0.29 17.70
C LEU A 120 -8.82 -0.10 19.06
N THR A 121 -9.94 0.52 19.42
CA THR A 121 -10.78 0.07 20.55
C THR A 121 -11.61 -1.14 20.16
N GLU A 122 -12.07 -1.18 18.90
CA GLU A 122 -12.86 -2.26 18.33
C GLU A 122 -12.56 -2.38 16.83
N VAL A 123 -12.81 -3.55 16.25
CA VAL A 123 -12.65 -3.76 14.81
C VAL A 123 -13.87 -3.21 14.07
N VAL A 124 -13.61 -2.41 13.05
CA VAL A 124 -14.62 -1.81 12.19
C VAL A 124 -14.31 -2.07 10.72
N PRO A 125 -15.30 -1.95 9.83
CA PRO A 125 -15.06 -1.90 8.40
C PRO A 125 -14.11 -0.77 8.04
N TYR A 126 -13.24 -1.04 7.05
CA TYR A 126 -12.32 -0.03 6.54
C TYR A 126 -12.14 -0.14 5.03
N ALA A 127 -11.79 0.98 4.42
CA ALA A 127 -11.42 1.05 3.01
C ALA A 127 -9.98 1.55 2.87
N VAL A 128 -9.27 1.05 1.85
CA VAL A 128 -7.92 1.50 1.51
C VAL A 128 -7.90 1.91 0.05
N SER A 129 -7.46 3.14 -0.22
CA SER A 129 -7.21 3.67 -1.55
C SER A 129 -5.81 4.26 -1.65
N THR A 130 -5.33 4.44 -2.88
CA THR A 130 -4.04 5.06 -3.18
C THR A 130 -4.24 6.22 -4.12
N GLU A 131 -3.66 7.38 -3.80
CA GLU A 131 -3.73 8.60 -4.59
C GLU A 131 -2.33 9.20 -4.71
N GLY A 132 -1.70 9.02 -5.87
CA GLY A 132 -0.31 9.42 -6.08
C GLY A 132 0.62 8.76 -5.06
N ASN A 133 1.28 9.55 -4.23
CA ASN A 133 2.18 9.09 -3.18
C ASN A 133 1.47 8.81 -1.84
N ASN A 134 0.15 9.00 -1.77
CA ASN A 134 -0.60 8.85 -0.54
C ASN A 134 -1.38 7.53 -0.52
N VAL A 135 -1.39 6.88 0.64
CA VAL A 135 -2.29 5.78 0.95
C VAL A 135 -3.32 6.28 1.95
N LEU A 136 -4.58 6.22 1.56
CA LEU A 136 -5.71 6.66 2.37
C LEU A 136 -6.38 5.44 2.99
N ILE A 137 -6.50 5.45 4.32
CA ILE A 137 -7.20 4.42 5.09
C ILE A 137 -8.39 5.09 5.75
N THR A 138 -9.59 4.68 5.38
CA THR A 138 -10.83 5.21 5.96
C THR A 138 -11.47 4.15 6.84
N LEU A 139 -11.62 4.45 8.12
CA LEU A 139 -12.34 3.62 9.09
C LEU A 139 -13.78 4.10 9.15
N ASP A 140 -14.72 3.16 9.19
CA ASP A 140 -16.16 3.43 9.24
C ASP A 140 -16.74 2.85 10.54
N SER A 141 -16.90 3.69 11.54
CA SER A 141 -17.47 3.29 12.84
C SER A 141 -18.99 3.34 12.88
N GLU A 142 -19.68 3.90 11.86
CA GLU A 142 -21.15 3.87 11.81
C GLU A 142 -21.68 2.51 11.41
N SER A 143 -20.95 1.76 10.57
CA SER A 143 -21.41 0.46 10.09
C SER A 143 -21.63 -0.55 11.21
N THR A 144 -20.89 -0.44 12.31
CA THR A 144 -21.04 -1.31 13.48
C THR A 144 -22.35 -1.02 14.23
N SER A 145 -22.74 0.25 14.36
CA SER A 145 -23.97 0.66 15.06
C SER A 145 -25.21 0.15 14.35
N ASN A 146 -25.21 0.13 13.03
CA ASN A 146 -26.35 -0.31 12.23
C ASN A 146 -26.55 -1.83 12.24
N LEU A 147 -25.49 -2.62 12.42
CA LEU A 147 -25.60 -4.08 12.52
C LEU A 147 -26.29 -4.50 13.82
N PHE A 148 -26.05 -3.81 14.91
CA PHE A 148 -26.74 -4.07 16.18
C PHE A 148 -28.18 -3.55 16.18
N ALA A 149 -28.46 -2.45 15.48
CA ALA A 149 -29.84 -1.93 15.33
C ALA A 149 -30.70 -2.82 14.42
N ALA A 150 -30.14 -3.45 13.39
CA ALA A 150 -30.84 -4.37 12.51
C ALA A 150 -31.13 -5.74 13.17
N GLY A 151 -30.34 -6.13 14.17
CA GLY A 151 -30.50 -7.40 14.90
C GLY A 151 -31.79 -7.47 15.76
N THR A 152 -32.39 -6.32 16.09
CA THR A 152 -33.62 -6.28 16.90
C THR A 152 -34.88 -6.53 16.08
N SER A 153 -34.84 -6.47 14.74
CA SER A 153 -36.01 -6.69 13.87
C SER A 153 -36.16 -8.14 13.36
N ILE A 154 -35.25 -9.05 13.65
CA ILE A 154 -35.35 -10.46 13.21
C ILE A 154 -36.18 -11.32 14.20
N SER A 155 -36.48 -10.79 15.39
CA SER A 155 -37.31 -11.50 16.37
C SER A 155 -38.79 -11.64 15.96
N GLY A 156 -39.24 -10.89 14.93
CA GLY A 156 -40.62 -10.98 14.43
C GLY A 156 -40.86 -12.02 13.35
N ALA A 157 -39.81 -12.50 12.67
CA ALA A 157 -39.96 -13.43 11.53
C ALA A 157 -40.03 -14.91 11.94
N THR A 158 -39.51 -15.26 13.11
CA THR A 158 -39.47 -16.65 13.58
C THR A 158 -40.82 -17.13 14.13
N ALA A 159 -41.69 -16.21 14.56
CA ALA A 159 -43.03 -16.55 15.06
C ALA A 159 -44.02 -16.97 13.94
N ALA A 160 -43.85 -16.48 12.72
CA ALA A 160 -44.74 -16.81 11.58
C ALA A 160 -44.47 -18.19 10.99
N THR A 161 -43.25 -18.74 11.12
CA THR A 161 -42.91 -20.05 10.59
C THR A 161 -43.35 -21.20 11.47
N SER A 162 -43.50 -21.00 12.80
CA SER A 162 -43.93 -22.06 13.71
C SER A 162 -45.43 -22.30 13.64
N GLN A 163 -46.26 -21.30 13.30
CA GLN A 163 -47.70 -21.49 13.13
C GLN A 163 -48.07 -22.26 11.83
N ARG A 164 -47.29 -22.14 10.76
CA ARG A 164 -47.54 -22.93 9.54
C ARG A 164 -47.25 -24.43 9.70
N TYR A 165 -46.36 -24.79 10.59
CA TYR A 165 -46.02 -26.20 10.82
C TYR A 165 -47.06 -26.91 11.68
N SER A 166 -47.75 -26.24 12.63
CA SER A 166 -48.77 -26.83 13.46
C SER A 166 -50.09 -27.08 12.70
N ASP A 167 -50.42 -26.28 11.67
CA ASP A 167 -51.63 -26.48 10.85
C ASP A 167 -51.51 -27.66 9.88
N VAL A 168 -50.31 -27.97 9.39
CA VAL A 168 -50.09 -29.15 8.52
C VAL A 168 -50.28 -30.46 9.29
N ARG A 169 -50.01 -30.52 10.59
CA ARG A 169 -50.20 -31.72 11.41
C ARG A 169 -51.67 -32.02 11.75
N LYS A 170 -52.53 -31.00 11.78
CA LYS A 170 -53.95 -31.20 12.03
C LYS A 170 -54.74 -31.74 10.87
N GLY A 171 -54.24 -31.60 9.65
CA GLY A 171 -54.92 -32.08 8.44
C GLY A 171 -54.65 -33.57 8.07
N VAL A 172 -53.73 -34.24 8.74
CA VAL A 172 -53.37 -35.63 8.41
C VAL A 172 -54.02 -36.70 9.27
N ASN A 173 -54.75 -36.32 10.35
CA ASN A 173 -55.36 -37.28 11.27
C ASN A 173 -56.89 -37.47 11.07
N ASN A 174 -57.49 -37.04 9.96
CA ASN A 174 -58.89 -37.24 9.63
C ASN A 174 -59.07 -38.00 8.28
N ILE A 175 -58.51 -39.19 8.22
CA ILE A 175 -58.96 -40.25 7.23
C ILE A 175 -58.96 -41.58 7.97
#